data_4483021ad2649678845c87cbf954a151
#
_entry.id   4483021ad2649678845c87cbf954a151
#
_cell.length_a   1.000
_cell.length_b   1.000
_cell.length_c   1.000
_cell.angle_alpha   90.00
_cell.angle_beta   90.00
_cell.angle_gamma   90.00
#
_symmetry.space_group_name_H-M   'P 1'
#
loop_
_entity.id
_entity.type
_entity.pdbx_description
1 polymer ?
#
loop_
_entity_poly.entity_id
_entity_poly.type
_entity_poly.pdbx_seq_one_letter_code
_entity_poly.pdbx_strand_id
1 'polypeptide(L)'
;EYEEERAMGATWPRFIPLLAEDADVEANIPWRRWLDAARGRERDLEWLIRQFVQLPVAARERPELYDSLRLPLRWRLENFKFSRTRNWTRPRQFYFHTEPLITRSQVSLAREIAQPAPRLAKLPLREGERVMDAIREVMLVRYRELYGTTIGDPRSVVRATLDRGVVMYFWNLPVERRLPLRAYVAGFTLKNGVPINYIEAIGLCEWIEVGFNTFYTYRQGETAWIYAQALRCLSALTGATTISVYPYQIGQNNDEAIDSGAFWFYRKLGFRAGRDDLELLARSEERKIAANPQYR
;
A
#
# COMPACT_ATOMS: atom_id res chain seq x y z
N GLU A 1 -21.73 -0.21 7.75
CA GLU A 1 -22.64 -1.36 7.70
C GLU A 1 -21.84 -2.65 7.63
N TYR A 2 -22.32 -3.71 8.27
CA TYR A 2 -21.73 -5.04 8.15
C TYR A 2 -22.12 -5.68 6.82
N GLU A 3 -21.20 -6.39 6.19
CA GLU A 3 -21.38 -6.83 4.80
C GLU A 3 -22.34 -8.04 4.67
N GLU A 4 -22.31 -8.95 5.64
CA GLU A 4 -23.13 -10.17 5.60
C GLU A 4 -23.64 -10.57 6.99
N GLU A 5 -24.93 -10.79 7.11
CA GLU A 5 -25.56 -11.25 8.35
C GLU A 5 -25.01 -12.59 8.84
N ARG A 6 -24.65 -13.50 7.90
CA ARG A 6 -24.08 -14.81 8.24
C ARG A 6 -22.70 -14.70 8.90
N ALA A 7 -21.86 -13.78 8.42
CA ALA A 7 -20.56 -13.54 9.02
C ALA A 7 -20.69 -12.94 10.42
N MET A 8 -21.67 -12.07 10.63
CA MET A 8 -22.02 -11.52 11.94
C MET A 8 -22.44 -12.60 12.92
N GLY A 9 -23.30 -13.52 12.50
CA GLY A 9 -23.76 -14.66 13.32
C GLY A 9 -22.62 -15.57 13.79
N ALA A 10 -21.53 -15.67 13.04
CA ALA A 10 -20.34 -16.42 13.45
C ALA A 10 -19.40 -15.63 14.39
N THR A 11 -19.44 -14.31 14.34
CA THR A 11 -18.51 -13.43 15.07
C THR A 11 -19.05 -12.97 16.41
N TRP A 12 -20.33 -12.57 16.45
CA TRP A 12 -20.96 -12.05 17.66
C TRP A 12 -20.92 -13.03 18.86
N PRO A 13 -21.18 -14.33 18.71
CA PRO A 13 -21.06 -15.27 19.84
C PRO A 13 -19.67 -15.32 20.46
N ARG A 14 -18.63 -14.98 19.71
CA ARG A 14 -17.25 -14.90 20.24
C ARG A 14 -16.98 -13.60 20.96
N PHE A 15 -17.65 -12.52 20.59
CA PHE A 15 -17.44 -11.18 21.13
C PHE A 15 -18.33 -10.91 22.36
N ILE A 16 -19.56 -11.41 22.38
CA ILE A 16 -20.51 -11.22 23.48
C ILE A 16 -19.93 -11.61 24.84
N PRO A 17 -19.23 -12.76 25.00
CA PRO A 17 -18.62 -13.13 26.29
C PRO A 17 -17.60 -12.14 26.83
N LEU A 18 -17.05 -11.26 26.00
CA LEU A 18 -16.14 -10.19 26.43
C LEU A 18 -16.86 -8.97 27.00
N LEU A 19 -18.17 -8.86 26.77
CA LEU A 19 -18.98 -7.70 27.12
C LEU A 19 -20.16 -8.04 28.02
N ALA A 20 -20.65 -9.27 27.97
CA ALA A 20 -21.78 -9.74 28.74
C ALA A 20 -21.35 -10.13 30.16
N GLU A 21 -22.26 -10.02 31.11
CA GLU A 21 -22.08 -10.59 32.43
C GLU A 21 -22.23 -12.11 32.37
N ASP A 22 -21.62 -12.82 33.33
CA ASP A 22 -21.64 -14.28 33.39
C ASP A 22 -23.08 -14.85 33.36
N ALA A 23 -24.02 -14.17 34.02
CA ALA A 23 -25.42 -14.56 34.02
C ALA A 23 -26.07 -14.52 32.62
N ASP A 24 -25.68 -13.55 31.78
CA ASP A 24 -26.19 -13.43 30.39
C ASP A 24 -25.63 -14.55 29.52
N VAL A 25 -24.36 -14.92 29.74
CA VAL A 25 -23.70 -16.01 29.02
C VAL A 25 -24.32 -17.36 29.41
N GLU A 26 -24.53 -17.58 30.70
CA GLU A 26 -25.16 -18.82 31.22
C GLU A 26 -26.61 -18.98 30.76
N ALA A 27 -27.35 -17.88 30.61
CA ALA A 27 -28.72 -17.89 30.09
C ALA A 27 -28.84 -18.28 28.61
N ASN A 28 -27.70 -18.39 27.90
CA ASN A 28 -27.62 -18.74 26.48
C ASN A 28 -28.56 -17.92 25.58
N ILE A 29 -28.63 -16.64 25.83
CA ILE A 29 -29.47 -15.72 25.06
C ILE A 29 -28.96 -15.65 23.61
N PRO A 30 -29.83 -15.79 22.58
CA PRO A 30 -29.40 -15.63 21.18
C PRO A 30 -28.70 -14.29 20.96
N TRP A 31 -27.55 -14.31 20.33
CA TRP A 31 -26.67 -13.14 20.17
C TRP A 31 -27.41 -11.90 19.63
N ARG A 32 -28.34 -12.07 18.71
CA ARG A 32 -29.11 -10.96 18.14
C ARG A 32 -29.99 -10.29 19.20
N ARG A 33 -30.71 -11.08 20.00
CA ARG A 33 -31.56 -10.54 21.10
C ARG A 33 -30.73 -9.81 22.13
N TRP A 34 -29.57 -10.40 22.47
CA TRP A 34 -28.65 -9.76 23.41
C TRP A 34 -28.13 -8.44 22.85
N LEU A 35 -27.65 -8.43 21.59
CA LEU A 35 -27.14 -7.25 20.90
C LEU A 35 -28.22 -6.15 20.83
N ASP A 36 -29.44 -6.48 20.43
CA ASP A 36 -30.55 -5.51 20.32
C ASP A 36 -30.87 -4.88 21.68
N ALA A 37 -30.83 -5.66 22.75
CA ALA A 37 -31.04 -5.17 24.11
C ALA A 37 -29.86 -4.28 24.57
N ALA A 38 -28.63 -4.72 24.38
CA ALA A 38 -27.44 -4.02 24.82
C ALA A 38 -27.17 -2.75 24.02
N ARG A 39 -27.44 -2.78 22.72
CA ARG A 39 -27.22 -1.66 21.79
C ARG A 39 -28.31 -0.58 21.89
N GLY A 40 -29.54 -0.97 22.16
CA GLY A 40 -30.69 -0.09 22.15
C GLY A 40 -30.91 0.55 20.77
N ARG A 41 -30.89 1.90 20.71
CA ARG A 41 -31.10 2.67 19.45
C ARG A 41 -29.84 3.02 18.68
N GLU A 42 -28.66 2.64 19.19
CA GLU A 42 -27.42 2.91 18.49
C GLU A 42 -27.25 2.03 17.24
N ARG A 43 -26.41 2.43 16.32
CA ARG A 43 -25.99 1.60 15.18
C ARG A 43 -24.99 0.55 15.64
N ASP A 44 -25.01 -0.61 15.02
CA ASP A 44 -24.16 -1.74 15.40
C ASP A 44 -22.66 -1.36 15.45
N LEU A 45 -22.17 -0.65 14.42
CA LEU A 45 -20.76 -0.27 14.36
C LEU A 45 -20.42 0.80 15.41
N GLU A 46 -21.26 1.79 15.63
CA GLU A 46 -21.05 2.85 16.64
C GLU A 46 -20.99 2.23 18.04
N TRP A 47 -21.93 1.36 18.34
CA TRP A 47 -21.97 0.62 19.59
C TRP A 47 -20.72 -0.24 19.78
N LEU A 48 -20.34 -1.02 18.76
CA LEU A 48 -19.16 -1.90 18.80
C LEU A 48 -17.88 -1.09 19.08
N ILE A 49 -17.64 -0.01 18.33
CA ILE A 49 -16.45 0.83 18.52
C ILE A 49 -16.41 1.38 19.95
N ARG A 50 -17.54 1.84 20.47
CA ARG A 50 -17.63 2.32 21.83
C ARG A 50 -17.28 1.24 22.86
N GLN A 51 -17.78 0.01 22.69
CA GLN A 51 -17.43 -1.10 23.57
C GLN A 51 -15.94 -1.43 23.51
N PHE A 52 -15.33 -1.46 22.33
CA PHE A 52 -13.89 -1.70 22.20
C PHE A 52 -13.05 -0.63 22.92
N VAL A 53 -13.46 0.62 22.87
CA VAL A 53 -12.77 1.70 23.61
C VAL A 53 -12.81 1.47 25.12
N GLN A 54 -13.91 0.90 25.62
CA GLN A 54 -14.15 0.67 27.05
C GLN A 54 -13.59 -0.65 27.58
N LEU A 55 -13.20 -1.58 26.69
CA LEU A 55 -12.63 -2.86 27.13
C LEU A 55 -11.40 -2.66 28.04
N PRO A 56 -11.30 -3.41 29.16
CA PRO A 56 -10.17 -3.33 30.09
C PRO A 56 -8.93 -4.07 29.55
N VAL A 57 -8.55 -3.77 28.31
CA VAL A 57 -7.37 -4.33 27.65
C VAL A 57 -6.39 -3.22 27.29
N ALA A 58 -5.11 -3.55 27.23
CA ALA A 58 -4.10 -2.58 26.85
C ALA A 58 -4.39 -1.99 25.45
N ALA A 59 -4.11 -0.69 25.28
CA ALA A 59 -4.39 0.01 24.02
C ALA A 59 -3.73 -0.65 22.80
N ARG A 60 -2.57 -1.30 22.98
CA ARG A 60 -1.85 -2.03 21.93
C ARG A 60 -2.53 -3.35 21.52
N GLU A 61 -3.34 -3.95 22.40
CA GLU A 61 -4.01 -5.24 22.18
C GLU A 61 -5.37 -5.08 21.51
N ARG A 62 -6.00 -3.89 21.63
CA ARG A 62 -7.32 -3.62 21.04
C ARG A 62 -7.39 -3.83 19.52
N PRO A 63 -6.42 -3.36 18.71
CA PRO A 63 -6.43 -3.62 17.26
C PRO A 63 -6.36 -5.11 16.95
N GLU A 64 -5.50 -5.87 17.64
CA GLU A 64 -5.37 -7.32 17.44
C GLU A 64 -6.65 -8.07 17.80
N LEU A 65 -7.27 -7.68 18.92
CA LEU A 65 -8.58 -8.23 19.32
C LEU A 65 -9.65 -7.91 18.27
N TYR A 66 -9.73 -6.67 17.78
CA TYR A 66 -10.68 -6.29 16.73
C TYR A 66 -10.45 -7.10 15.45
N ASP A 67 -9.22 -7.21 15.00
CA ASP A 67 -8.87 -7.97 13.79
C ASP A 67 -9.18 -9.46 13.93
N SER A 68 -9.06 -10.02 15.15
CA SER A 68 -9.40 -11.42 15.43
C SER A 68 -10.87 -11.74 15.20
N LEU A 69 -11.75 -10.75 15.29
CA LEU A 69 -13.18 -10.91 15.06
C LEU A 69 -13.52 -11.09 13.57
N ARG A 70 -12.63 -10.67 12.66
CA ARG A 70 -12.81 -10.74 11.20
C ARG A 70 -14.17 -10.20 10.74
N LEU A 71 -14.56 -9.07 11.30
CA LEU A 71 -15.83 -8.42 10.95
C LEU A 71 -15.75 -7.84 9.53
N PRO A 72 -16.61 -8.29 8.61
CA PRO A 72 -16.68 -7.69 7.28
C PRO A 72 -17.32 -6.30 7.38
N LEU A 73 -16.56 -5.27 7.05
CA LEU A 73 -17.04 -3.89 7.03
C LEU A 73 -17.20 -3.41 5.60
N ARG A 74 -18.35 -2.80 5.31
CA ARG A 74 -18.58 -2.07 4.06
C ARG A 74 -18.60 -0.57 4.33
N TRP A 75 -17.66 0.14 3.71
CA TRP A 75 -17.69 1.60 3.71
C TRP A 75 -18.49 2.10 2.52
N ARG A 76 -19.64 2.71 2.78
CA ARG A 76 -20.44 3.38 1.75
C ARG A 76 -19.96 4.82 1.61
N LEU A 77 -19.37 5.15 0.45
CA LEU A 77 -18.93 6.50 0.13
C LEU A 77 -20.08 7.26 -0.54
N GLU A 78 -20.59 8.27 0.14
CA GLU A 78 -21.75 9.07 -0.32
C GLU A 78 -21.33 10.34 -1.06
N ASN A 79 -20.03 10.63 -1.15
CA ASN A 79 -19.51 11.90 -1.65
C ASN A 79 -18.52 11.69 -2.80
N PHE A 80 -18.71 12.40 -3.91
CA PHE A 80 -17.84 12.41 -5.10
C PHE A 80 -16.41 12.90 -4.81
N LYS A 81 -16.16 13.50 -3.67
CA LYS A 81 -14.79 13.85 -3.27
C LYS A 81 -13.86 12.63 -3.19
N PHE A 82 -14.37 11.43 -3.06
CA PHE A 82 -13.62 10.16 -3.04
C PHE A 82 -13.46 9.54 -4.45
N SER A 83 -13.48 10.31 -5.51
CA SER A 83 -13.24 9.81 -6.87
C SER A 83 -11.81 9.25 -7.03
N ARG A 84 -11.69 8.12 -7.75
CA ARG A 84 -10.39 7.49 -8.06
C ARG A 84 -9.49 8.32 -8.96
N THR A 85 -10.06 9.25 -9.71
CA THR A 85 -9.36 10.10 -10.68
C THR A 85 -9.23 11.55 -10.25
N ARG A 86 -9.72 11.88 -9.06
CA ARG A 86 -9.62 13.24 -8.55
C ARG A 86 -8.18 13.67 -8.38
N ASN A 87 -7.91 14.92 -8.77
CA ASN A 87 -6.67 15.59 -8.47
C ASN A 87 -6.64 15.97 -6.97
N TRP A 88 -5.74 15.37 -6.19
CA TRP A 88 -5.63 15.56 -4.75
C TRP A 88 -4.75 16.74 -4.37
N THR A 89 -3.77 17.02 -5.21
CA THR A 89 -2.92 18.19 -5.05
C THR A 89 -3.00 19.02 -6.32
N ARG A 90 -3.33 20.29 -6.21
CA ARG A 90 -3.34 21.18 -7.37
C ARG A 90 -1.89 21.52 -7.73
N PRO A 91 -1.36 21.04 -8.86
CA PRO A 91 -0.01 21.39 -9.29
C PRO A 91 0.06 22.87 -9.65
N ARG A 92 1.22 23.47 -9.43
CA ARG A 92 1.44 24.87 -9.87
C ARG A 92 1.38 24.97 -11.39
N GLN A 93 1.87 23.95 -12.08
CA GLN A 93 1.85 23.81 -13.53
C GLN A 93 1.51 22.39 -13.91
N PHE A 94 0.63 22.19 -14.87
CA PHE A 94 0.36 20.89 -15.44
C PHE A 94 1.42 20.56 -16.49
N TYR A 95 1.89 19.33 -16.46
CA TYR A 95 2.73 18.78 -17.50
C TYR A 95 1.84 18.12 -18.56
N PHE A 96 1.98 18.55 -19.79
CA PHE A 96 1.36 17.92 -20.96
C PHE A 96 2.46 17.24 -21.79
N HIS A 97 2.17 16.03 -22.25
CA HIS A 97 3.09 15.32 -23.12
C HIS A 97 3.17 16.00 -24.49
N THR A 98 4.34 16.49 -24.84
CA THR A 98 4.66 17.02 -26.17
C THR A 98 5.48 16.00 -26.99
N GLU A 99 5.94 14.93 -26.35
CA GLU A 99 6.73 13.86 -26.92
C GLU A 99 6.07 12.49 -26.60
N PRO A 100 6.44 11.42 -27.33
CA PRO A 100 6.00 10.07 -26.99
C PRO A 100 6.30 9.69 -25.55
N LEU A 101 5.47 8.81 -24.98
CA LEU A 101 5.70 8.25 -23.65
C LEU A 101 7.03 7.50 -23.61
N ILE A 102 7.75 7.63 -22.50
CA ILE A 102 8.98 6.87 -22.26
C ILE A 102 8.61 5.39 -22.14
N THR A 103 9.08 4.61 -23.09
CA THR A 103 8.90 3.16 -23.10
C THR A 103 9.92 2.48 -22.19
N ARG A 104 9.61 1.25 -21.75
CA ARG A 104 10.52 0.50 -20.88
C ARG A 104 11.91 0.28 -21.51
N SER A 105 12.00 0.07 -22.82
CA SER A 105 13.28 -0.12 -23.53
C SER A 105 14.21 1.09 -23.47
N GLN A 106 13.67 2.28 -23.20
CA GLN A 106 14.45 3.53 -23.08
C GLN A 106 14.94 3.75 -21.64
N VAL A 107 14.49 2.95 -20.67
CA VAL A 107 14.86 3.07 -19.25
C VAL A 107 15.99 2.13 -18.91
N SER A 108 17.07 2.69 -18.38
CA SER A 108 18.18 1.94 -17.76
C SER A 108 18.23 2.28 -16.27
N LEU A 109 17.93 1.32 -15.41
CA LEU A 109 17.97 1.53 -13.95
C LEU A 109 19.34 2.02 -13.48
N ALA A 110 20.42 1.42 -13.97
CA ALA A 110 21.78 1.82 -13.61
C ALA A 110 22.06 3.29 -13.97
N ARG A 111 21.61 3.75 -15.13
CA ARG A 111 21.75 5.15 -15.56
C ARG A 111 20.89 6.09 -14.72
N GLU A 112 19.64 5.71 -14.46
CA GLU A 112 18.72 6.53 -13.69
C GLU A 112 19.17 6.68 -12.23
N ILE A 113 19.59 5.59 -11.60
CA ILE A 113 20.08 5.60 -10.20
C ILE A 113 21.41 6.34 -10.07
N ALA A 114 22.27 6.30 -11.09
CA ALA A 114 23.55 7.02 -11.09
C ALA A 114 23.40 8.54 -11.28
N GLN A 115 22.22 9.04 -11.65
CA GLN A 115 21.98 10.50 -11.72
C GLN A 115 22.06 11.14 -10.34
N PRO A 116 22.34 12.45 -10.24
CA PRO A 116 22.31 13.17 -8.98
C PRO A 116 21.01 12.93 -8.23
N ALA A 117 21.07 12.87 -6.90
CA ALA A 117 19.90 12.68 -6.06
C ALA A 117 18.80 13.71 -6.41
N PRO A 118 17.53 13.30 -6.51
CA PRO A 118 16.46 14.24 -6.77
C PRO A 118 16.32 15.21 -5.59
N ARG A 119 15.73 16.37 -5.84
CA ARG A 119 15.49 17.34 -4.78
C ARG A 119 14.46 16.76 -3.79
N LEU A 120 14.96 16.40 -2.61
CA LEU A 120 14.17 15.89 -1.50
C LEU A 120 13.90 17.03 -0.51
N ALA A 121 12.65 17.27 -0.16
CA ALA A 121 12.25 18.30 0.78
C ALA A 121 11.39 17.70 1.89
N LYS A 122 11.87 17.75 3.13
CA LYS A 122 11.08 17.41 4.30
C LYS A 122 9.94 18.41 4.45
N LEU A 123 8.72 17.92 4.66
CA LEU A 123 7.55 18.78 4.81
C LEU A 123 7.39 19.25 6.26
N PRO A 124 6.84 20.46 6.47
CA PRO A 124 6.32 20.88 7.78
C PRO A 124 5.20 19.93 8.23
N LEU A 125 5.04 19.73 9.54
CA LEU A 125 4.07 18.79 10.11
C LEU A 125 2.65 18.96 9.53
N ARG A 126 2.11 20.18 9.52
CA ARG A 126 0.76 20.45 8.98
C ARG A 126 0.60 20.08 7.49
N GLU A 127 1.67 20.22 6.70
CA GLU A 127 1.65 19.80 5.29
C GLU A 127 1.75 18.28 5.20
N GLY A 128 2.59 17.65 6.03
CA GLY A 128 2.69 16.21 6.16
C GLY A 128 1.37 15.56 6.55
N GLU A 129 0.65 16.09 7.54
CA GLU A 129 -0.69 15.64 7.94
C GLU A 129 -1.68 15.69 6.76
N ARG A 130 -1.76 16.82 6.05
CA ARG A 130 -2.65 16.96 4.87
C ARG A 130 -2.32 15.96 3.78
N VAL A 131 -1.03 15.70 3.53
CA VAL A 131 -0.59 14.71 2.54
C VAL A 131 -0.98 13.31 2.98
N MET A 132 -0.72 12.94 4.24
CA MET A 132 -1.07 11.62 4.77
C MET A 132 -2.59 11.38 4.75
N ASP A 133 -3.39 12.36 5.11
CA ASP A 133 -4.84 12.25 5.06
C ASP A 133 -5.35 12.06 3.63
N ALA A 134 -4.82 12.84 2.67
CA ALA A 134 -5.16 12.67 1.26
C ALA A 134 -4.77 11.27 0.74
N ILE A 135 -3.61 10.75 1.15
CA ILE A 135 -3.16 9.40 0.76
C ILE A 135 -4.08 8.34 1.36
N ARG A 136 -4.44 8.44 2.64
CA ARG A 136 -5.38 7.53 3.31
C ARG A 136 -6.73 7.50 2.59
N GLU A 137 -7.28 8.67 2.25
CA GLU A 137 -8.52 8.77 1.47
C GLU A 137 -8.40 8.08 0.10
N VAL A 138 -7.27 8.25 -0.60
CA VAL A 138 -7.01 7.61 -1.91
C VAL A 138 -6.94 6.09 -1.79
N MET A 139 -6.25 5.59 -0.77
CA MET A 139 -6.12 4.16 -0.53
C MET A 139 -7.47 3.53 -0.17
N LEU A 140 -8.26 4.22 0.64
CA LEU A 140 -9.59 3.80 1.04
C LEU A 140 -10.52 3.56 -0.16
N VAL A 141 -10.63 4.52 -1.10
CA VAL A 141 -11.49 4.36 -2.29
C VAL A 141 -11.01 3.28 -3.25
N ARG A 142 -9.80 2.77 -3.06
CA ARG A 142 -9.22 1.67 -3.84
C ARG A 142 -9.27 0.33 -3.13
N TYR A 143 -9.90 0.27 -1.96
CA TYR A 143 -9.93 -0.92 -1.10
C TYR A 143 -8.53 -1.42 -0.78
N ARG A 144 -7.60 -0.50 -0.55
CA ARG A 144 -6.22 -0.80 -0.16
C ARG A 144 -5.98 -0.28 1.24
N GLU A 145 -5.77 -1.20 2.16
CA GLU A 145 -5.33 -0.90 3.51
C GLU A 145 -3.89 -1.37 3.64
N LEU A 146 -3.00 -0.42 3.89
CA LEU A 146 -1.59 -0.71 4.08
C LEU A 146 -1.16 -0.19 5.45
N TYR A 147 -0.52 -1.04 6.21
CA TYR A 147 -0.04 -0.73 7.55
C TYR A 147 0.75 0.59 7.59
N GLY A 148 1.74 0.74 6.70
CA GLY A 148 2.55 1.94 6.65
C GLY A 148 1.83 3.21 6.20
N THR A 149 0.70 3.09 5.52
CA THR A 149 -0.16 4.24 5.17
C THR A 149 -1.07 4.62 6.32
N THR A 150 -1.68 3.62 6.96
CA THR A 150 -2.62 3.82 8.05
C THR A 150 -1.96 4.49 9.25
N ILE A 151 -0.77 4.03 9.64
CA ILE A 151 -0.04 4.51 10.83
C ILE A 151 1.18 5.37 10.52
N GLY A 152 1.39 5.77 9.25
CA GLY A 152 2.54 6.57 8.84
C GLY A 152 2.70 7.86 9.64
N ASP A 153 3.96 8.23 9.94
CA ASP A 153 4.30 9.43 10.69
C ASP A 153 4.32 10.69 9.80
N PRO A 154 3.37 11.61 9.92
CA PRO A 154 3.34 12.84 9.13
C PRO A 154 4.56 13.74 9.33
N ARG A 155 5.28 13.61 10.45
CA ARG A 155 6.52 14.36 10.73
C ARG A 155 7.69 13.89 9.86
N SER A 156 7.58 12.68 9.31
CA SER A 156 8.64 12.07 8.48
C SER A 156 8.44 12.28 6.98
N VAL A 157 7.35 12.93 6.56
CA VAL A 157 7.03 13.06 5.14
C VAL A 157 8.07 13.88 4.39
N VAL A 158 8.63 13.27 3.35
CA VAL A 158 9.57 13.89 2.40
C VAL A 158 8.92 13.93 1.03
N ARG A 159 9.02 15.07 0.36
CA ARG A 159 8.56 15.27 -1.02
C ARG A 159 9.74 15.27 -1.99
N ALA A 160 9.64 14.43 -3.02
CA ALA A 160 10.48 14.50 -4.21
C ALA A 160 9.68 15.13 -5.35
N THR A 161 10.19 16.22 -5.92
CA THR A 161 9.63 16.83 -7.13
C THR A 161 10.47 16.42 -8.31
N LEU A 162 9.86 15.77 -9.27
CA LEU A 162 10.49 15.19 -10.44
C LEU A 162 9.96 15.86 -11.71
N ASP A 163 10.59 15.56 -12.83
CA ASP A 163 10.13 16.01 -14.13
C ASP A 163 8.78 15.39 -14.51
N ARG A 164 8.21 15.86 -15.62
CA ARG A 164 7.02 15.30 -16.25
C ARG A 164 5.75 15.33 -15.35
N GLY A 165 5.68 16.31 -14.43
CA GLY A 165 4.57 16.50 -13.52
C GLY A 165 4.45 15.43 -12.42
N VAL A 166 5.54 14.71 -12.14
CA VAL A 166 5.59 13.67 -11.11
C VAL A 166 6.04 14.24 -9.79
N VAL A 167 5.31 13.92 -8.74
CA VAL A 167 5.66 14.19 -7.34
C VAL A 167 5.56 12.88 -6.58
N MET A 168 6.59 12.56 -5.81
CA MET A 168 6.57 11.42 -4.90
C MET A 168 6.66 11.90 -3.45
N TYR A 169 5.91 11.26 -2.60
CA TYR A 169 5.99 11.42 -1.15
C TYR A 169 6.49 10.14 -0.53
N PHE A 170 7.39 10.26 0.45
CA PHE A 170 7.90 9.14 1.23
C PHE A 170 7.76 9.45 2.71
N TRP A 171 7.51 8.42 3.50
CA TRP A 171 7.37 8.55 4.96
C TRP A 171 7.77 7.26 5.67
N ASN A 172 8.05 7.38 6.96
CA ASN A 172 8.40 6.28 7.84
C ASN A 172 7.28 6.01 8.85
N LEU A 173 7.45 4.96 9.61
CA LEU A 173 6.62 4.68 10.79
C LEU A 173 7.00 5.59 11.96
N PRO A 174 6.05 5.93 12.86
CA PRO A 174 6.36 6.57 14.12
C PRO A 174 7.30 5.69 14.96
N VAL A 175 8.08 6.32 15.83
CA VAL A 175 9.20 5.66 16.55
C VAL A 175 8.77 4.38 17.26
N GLU A 176 7.62 4.42 17.92
CA GLU A 176 7.03 3.32 18.68
C GLU A 176 6.53 2.13 17.83
N ARG A 177 6.47 2.31 16.51
CA ARG A 177 6.04 1.30 15.54
C ARG A 177 7.16 0.84 14.60
N ARG A 178 8.36 1.36 14.77
CA ARG A 178 9.50 0.98 13.95
C ARG A 178 9.93 -0.44 14.21
N LEU A 179 10.32 -1.12 13.15
CA LEU A 179 10.94 -2.45 13.28
C LEU A 179 12.29 -2.33 13.99
N PRO A 180 12.65 -3.28 14.87
CA PRO A 180 13.88 -3.17 15.67
C PRO A 180 15.17 -3.08 14.87
N LEU A 181 15.23 -3.72 13.71
CA LEU A 181 16.43 -3.83 12.89
C LEU A 181 16.23 -3.29 11.47
N ARG A 182 15.05 -3.49 10.88
CA ARG A 182 14.78 -3.13 9.49
C ARG A 182 14.09 -1.77 9.40
N ALA A 183 14.50 -0.95 8.44
CA ALA A 183 13.84 0.32 8.14
C ALA A 183 12.65 0.08 7.21
N TYR A 184 11.50 0.65 7.56
CA TYR A 184 10.32 0.67 6.68
C TYR A 184 10.15 2.07 6.09
N VAL A 185 9.99 2.13 4.76
CA VAL A 185 9.69 3.37 4.03
C VAL A 185 8.49 3.12 3.13
N ALA A 186 7.44 3.89 3.32
CA ALA A 186 6.32 3.91 2.39
C ALA A 186 6.45 5.08 1.42
N GLY A 187 5.83 4.94 0.24
CA GLY A 187 5.84 6.01 -0.76
C GLY A 187 4.55 6.08 -1.56
N PHE A 188 4.29 7.24 -2.13
CA PHE A 188 3.10 7.52 -2.92
C PHE A 188 3.41 8.49 -4.06
N THR A 189 2.92 8.18 -5.24
CA THR A 189 3.23 8.94 -6.45
C THR A 189 1.99 9.60 -7.03
N LEU A 190 2.13 10.88 -7.36
CA LEU A 190 1.16 11.66 -8.09
C LEU A 190 1.73 12.10 -9.43
N LYS A 191 0.91 12.11 -10.49
CA LYS A 191 1.21 12.77 -11.76
C LYS A 191 0.16 13.85 -12.03
N ASN A 192 0.61 15.07 -12.23
CA ASN A 192 -0.29 16.24 -12.31
C ASN A 192 -1.28 16.32 -11.13
N GLY A 193 -0.86 15.88 -9.94
CA GLY A 193 -1.69 15.82 -8.75
C GLY A 193 -2.67 14.64 -8.68
N VAL A 194 -2.68 13.77 -9.69
CA VAL A 194 -3.53 12.56 -9.71
C VAL A 194 -2.74 11.37 -9.17
N PRO A 195 -3.31 10.59 -8.24
CA PRO A 195 -2.66 9.40 -7.69
C PRO A 195 -2.45 8.31 -8.75
N ILE A 196 -1.24 7.80 -8.87
CA ILE A 196 -0.88 6.80 -9.88
C ILE A 196 -0.24 5.53 -9.33
N ASN A 197 0.38 5.59 -8.14
CA ASN A 197 1.17 4.48 -7.61
C ASN A 197 1.36 4.61 -6.10
N TYR A 198 1.56 3.47 -5.43
CA TYR A 198 2.09 3.41 -4.06
C TYR A 198 3.28 2.46 -3.97
N ILE A 199 4.12 2.67 -2.97
CA ILE A 199 5.39 1.99 -2.78
C ILE A 199 5.50 1.56 -1.33
N GLU A 200 6.01 0.36 -1.09
CA GLU A 200 6.47 -0.10 0.21
C GLU A 200 7.89 -0.63 0.10
N ALA A 201 8.73 -0.28 1.02
CA ALA A 201 10.11 -0.70 1.02
C ALA A 201 10.57 -1.06 2.43
N ILE A 202 11.32 -2.16 2.55
CA ILE A 202 11.92 -2.61 3.81
C ILE A 202 13.42 -2.76 3.60
N GLY A 203 14.19 -1.97 4.33
CA GLY A 203 15.65 -1.92 4.22
C GLY A 203 16.37 -2.59 5.39
N LEU A 204 17.58 -3.08 5.11
CA LEU A 204 18.55 -3.54 6.10
C LEU A 204 19.94 -3.15 5.60
N CYS A 205 20.60 -2.25 6.29
CA CYS A 205 21.89 -1.68 5.89
C CYS A 205 21.80 -1.13 4.45
N GLU A 206 22.69 -1.55 3.56
CA GLU A 206 22.76 -1.14 2.15
C GLU A 206 21.75 -1.86 1.22
N TRP A 207 20.94 -2.78 1.73
CA TRP A 207 19.94 -3.52 0.97
C TRP A 207 18.53 -3.01 1.25
N ILE A 208 17.70 -2.92 0.20
CA ILE A 208 16.28 -2.59 0.29
C ILE A 208 15.44 -3.50 -0.61
N GLU A 209 14.37 -4.06 -0.06
CA GLU A 209 13.34 -4.78 -0.78
C GLU A 209 12.18 -3.84 -1.08
N VAL A 210 11.75 -3.78 -2.35
CA VAL A 210 10.76 -2.80 -2.81
C VAL A 210 9.55 -3.48 -3.43
N GLY A 211 8.37 -3.17 -2.89
CA GLY A 211 7.06 -3.39 -3.50
C GLY A 211 6.58 -2.13 -4.22
N PHE A 212 6.16 -2.28 -5.48
CA PHE A 212 5.74 -1.17 -6.34
C PHE A 212 4.42 -1.49 -7.03
N ASN A 213 3.38 -0.74 -6.73
CA ASN A 213 2.03 -1.02 -7.18
C ASN A 213 1.43 0.16 -7.94
N THR A 214 1.24 0.00 -9.24
CA THR A 214 0.63 1.01 -10.09
C THR A 214 -0.87 0.82 -10.14
N PHE A 215 -1.64 1.90 -9.95
CA PHE A 215 -3.09 1.85 -10.07
C PHE A 215 -3.53 1.59 -11.52
N TYR A 216 -4.64 0.88 -11.69
CA TYR A 216 -5.18 0.51 -13.01
C TYR A 216 -5.32 1.68 -13.97
N THR A 217 -5.67 2.86 -13.45
CA THR A 217 -5.81 4.10 -14.23
C THR A 217 -4.52 4.57 -14.90
N TYR A 218 -3.37 3.98 -14.55
CA TYR A 218 -2.06 4.42 -15.05
C TYR A 218 -1.18 3.29 -15.61
N ARG A 219 -1.66 2.05 -15.68
CA ARG A 219 -0.83 0.88 -16.06
C ARG A 219 -0.20 0.96 -17.45
N GLN A 220 -0.75 1.74 -18.36
CA GLN A 220 -0.22 1.95 -19.72
C GLN A 220 0.65 3.20 -19.85
N GLY A 221 1.03 3.83 -18.74
CA GLY A 221 1.87 5.02 -18.72
C GLY A 221 3.38 4.70 -18.69
N GLU A 222 4.16 5.66 -18.22
CA GLU A 222 5.62 5.61 -18.12
C GLU A 222 6.08 4.83 -16.87
N THR A 223 5.47 3.66 -16.61
CA THR A 223 5.64 2.91 -15.35
C THR A 223 7.09 2.55 -15.07
N ALA A 224 7.85 2.16 -16.09
CA ALA A 224 9.27 1.80 -15.93
C ALA A 224 10.13 3.01 -15.51
N TRP A 225 9.88 4.17 -16.11
CA TRP A 225 10.58 5.40 -15.73
C TRP A 225 10.21 5.83 -14.31
N ILE A 226 8.92 5.79 -13.95
CA ILE A 226 8.45 6.11 -12.59
C ILE A 226 9.06 5.17 -11.56
N TYR A 227 9.14 3.88 -11.86
CA TYR A 227 9.80 2.91 -11.00
C TYR A 227 11.28 3.25 -10.79
N ALA A 228 11.99 3.56 -11.87
CA ALA A 228 13.40 3.98 -11.79
C ALA A 228 13.58 5.25 -10.94
N GLN A 229 12.68 6.25 -11.08
CA GLN A 229 12.71 7.44 -10.23
C GLN A 229 12.40 7.11 -8.76
N ALA A 230 11.49 6.18 -8.49
CA ALA A 230 11.22 5.73 -7.13
C ALA A 230 12.45 5.08 -6.49
N LEU A 231 13.14 4.20 -7.22
CA LEU A 231 14.38 3.58 -6.75
C LEU A 231 15.50 4.61 -6.51
N ARG A 232 15.63 5.59 -7.39
CA ARG A 232 16.58 6.69 -7.21
C ARG A 232 16.28 7.51 -5.94
N CYS A 233 15.02 7.81 -5.68
CA CYS A 233 14.60 8.48 -4.45
C CYS A 233 14.87 7.61 -3.21
N LEU A 234 14.52 6.34 -3.25
CA LEU A 234 14.75 5.40 -2.15
C LEU A 234 16.23 5.23 -1.84
N SER A 235 17.07 5.05 -2.87
CA SER A 235 18.53 4.99 -2.69
C SER A 235 19.08 6.29 -2.05
N ALA A 236 18.61 7.46 -2.49
CA ALA A 236 19.01 8.74 -1.90
C ALA A 236 18.52 8.92 -0.45
N LEU A 237 17.36 8.37 -0.09
CA LEU A 237 16.79 8.46 1.26
C LEU A 237 17.43 7.48 2.25
N THR A 238 17.81 6.29 1.79
CA THR A 238 18.23 5.19 2.65
C THR A 238 19.72 4.85 2.56
N GLY A 239 20.41 5.31 1.52
CA GLY A 239 21.77 4.88 1.20
C GLY A 239 21.85 3.49 0.58
N ALA A 240 20.72 2.86 0.23
CA ALA A 240 20.70 1.52 -0.32
C ALA A 240 21.40 1.47 -1.69
N THR A 241 22.27 0.49 -1.85
CA THR A 241 23.01 0.18 -3.08
C THR A 241 22.55 -1.14 -3.71
N THR A 242 21.87 -1.99 -2.94
CA THR A 242 21.33 -3.26 -3.39
C THR A 242 19.79 -3.23 -3.28
N ILE A 243 19.13 -3.57 -4.37
CA ILE A 243 17.67 -3.53 -4.46
C ILE A 243 17.14 -4.91 -4.85
N SER A 244 16.19 -5.42 -4.08
CA SER A 244 15.43 -6.63 -4.41
C SER A 244 13.95 -6.34 -4.60
N VAL A 245 13.27 -7.27 -5.24
CA VAL A 245 11.82 -7.25 -5.45
C VAL A 245 11.21 -8.35 -4.60
N TYR A 246 10.15 -8.02 -3.88
CA TYR A 246 9.41 -8.99 -3.08
C TYR A 246 8.80 -10.09 -4.00
N PRO A 247 8.96 -11.37 -3.69
CA PRO A 247 8.56 -12.47 -4.57
C PRO A 247 7.09 -12.45 -5.02
N TYR A 248 6.18 -11.96 -4.17
CA TYR A 248 4.78 -11.76 -4.53
C TYR A 248 4.60 -10.81 -5.72
N GLN A 249 5.47 -9.80 -5.86
CA GLN A 249 5.44 -8.83 -6.97
C GLN A 249 5.76 -9.47 -8.33
N ILE A 250 6.40 -10.63 -8.33
CA ILE A 250 6.83 -11.35 -9.55
C ILE A 250 6.06 -12.64 -9.79
N GLY A 251 5.03 -12.93 -8.99
CA GLY A 251 4.10 -14.04 -9.23
C GLY A 251 4.01 -15.09 -8.14
N GLN A 252 4.80 -15.04 -7.07
CA GLN A 252 4.66 -15.99 -5.97
C GLN A 252 3.31 -15.77 -5.25
N ASN A 253 2.40 -16.74 -5.37
CA ASN A 253 1.03 -16.64 -4.82
C ASN A 253 0.26 -15.39 -5.32
N ASN A 254 0.50 -14.97 -6.56
CA ASN A 254 -0.08 -13.78 -7.17
C ASN A 254 -0.35 -13.99 -8.67
N ASP A 255 -1.51 -14.54 -8.99
CA ASP A 255 -1.93 -14.85 -10.35
C ASP A 255 -2.00 -13.57 -11.21
N GLU A 256 -2.43 -12.44 -10.66
CA GLU A 256 -2.45 -11.16 -11.37
C GLU A 256 -1.05 -10.73 -11.84
N ALA A 257 -0.03 -10.97 -11.04
CA ALA A 257 1.35 -10.68 -11.44
C ALA A 257 1.84 -11.61 -12.53
N ILE A 258 1.43 -12.88 -12.52
CA ILE A 258 1.72 -13.86 -13.58
C ILE A 258 1.05 -13.41 -14.88
N ASP A 259 -0.26 -13.16 -14.85
CA ASP A 259 -1.06 -12.77 -16.02
C ASP A 259 -0.58 -11.46 -16.66
N SER A 260 -0.16 -10.50 -15.81
CA SER A 260 0.37 -9.21 -16.27
C SER A 260 1.82 -9.27 -16.77
N GLY A 261 2.50 -10.41 -16.63
CA GLY A 261 3.89 -10.57 -17.00
C GLY A 261 4.86 -9.77 -16.13
N ALA A 262 4.55 -9.58 -14.84
CA ALA A 262 5.35 -8.78 -13.92
C ALA A 262 6.80 -9.27 -13.79
N PHE A 263 7.04 -10.58 -13.78
CA PHE A 263 8.42 -11.14 -13.81
C PHE A 263 9.25 -10.54 -14.95
N TRP A 264 8.68 -10.50 -16.17
CA TRP A 264 9.38 -9.97 -17.33
C TRP A 264 9.57 -8.47 -17.31
N PHE A 265 8.69 -7.73 -16.63
CA PHE A 265 8.88 -6.29 -16.39
C PHE A 265 10.16 -6.05 -15.59
N TYR A 266 10.32 -6.70 -14.44
CA TYR A 266 11.50 -6.57 -13.60
C TYR A 266 12.75 -7.13 -14.27
N ARG A 267 12.65 -8.30 -14.91
CA ARG A 267 13.73 -8.95 -15.64
C ARG A 267 14.33 -8.03 -16.70
N LYS A 268 13.48 -7.40 -17.49
CA LYS A 268 13.88 -6.48 -18.56
C LYS A 268 14.41 -5.12 -18.05
N LEU A 269 14.19 -4.79 -16.79
CA LEU A 269 14.82 -3.66 -16.12
C LEU A 269 16.18 -3.98 -15.50
N GLY A 270 16.61 -5.25 -15.55
CA GLY A 270 17.93 -5.66 -15.11
C GLY A 270 17.97 -6.52 -13.84
N PHE A 271 16.82 -6.79 -13.21
CA PHE A 271 16.78 -7.70 -12.07
C PHE A 271 17.16 -9.14 -12.50
N ARG A 272 17.82 -9.84 -11.60
CA ARG A 272 18.29 -11.21 -11.82
C ARG A 272 17.85 -12.09 -10.65
N ALA A 273 17.62 -13.37 -10.93
CA ALA A 273 17.36 -14.34 -9.87
C ALA A 273 18.62 -14.53 -9.02
N GLY A 274 18.43 -14.58 -7.69
CA GLY A 274 19.54 -14.82 -6.76
C GLY A 274 20.00 -16.28 -6.71
N ARG A 275 19.22 -17.20 -7.32
CA ARG A 275 19.57 -18.63 -7.43
C ARG A 275 19.97 -18.95 -8.86
N ASP A 276 21.08 -19.66 -9.03
CA ASP A 276 21.65 -19.98 -10.36
C ASP A 276 20.70 -20.85 -11.21
N ASP A 277 20.01 -21.81 -10.60
CA ASP A 277 19.05 -22.67 -11.30
C ASP A 277 17.87 -21.86 -11.88
N LEU A 278 17.36 -20.90 -11.12
CA LEU A 278 16.28 -20.00 -11.57
C LEU A 278 16.78 -19.01 -12.64
N GLU A 279 18.01 -18.54 -12.52
CA GLU A 279 18.63 -17.67 -13.52
C GLU A 279 18.84 -18.42 -14.85
N LEU A 280 19.27 -19.67 -14.80
CA LEU A 280 19.42 -20.54 -15.98
C LEU A 280 18.06 -20.80 -16.65
N LEU A 281 17.02 -21.08 -15.85
CA LEU A 281 15.66 -21.23 -16.34
C LEU A 281 15.18 -19.96 -17.04
N ALA A 282 15.31 -18.80 -16.39
CA ALA A 282 14.88 -17.51 -16.95
C ALA A 282 15.58 -17.22 -18.29
N ARG A 283 16.89 -17.49 -18.40
CA ARG A 283 17.64 -17.35 -19.67
C ARG A 283 17.17 -18.33 -20.73
N SER A 284 16.77 -19.54 -20.35
CA SER A 284 16.19 -20.51 -21.29
C SER A 284 14.87 -19.99 -21.85
N GLU A 285 14.00 -19.49 -20.99
CA GLU A 285 12.70 -18.92 -21.38
C GLU A 285 12.86 -17.66 -22.25
N GLU A 286 13.82 -16.78 -21.93
CA GLU A 286 14.15 -15.61 -22.78
C GLU A 286 14.51 -16.03 -24.21
N ARG A 287 15.30 -17.10 -24.36
CA ARG A 287 15.67 -17.63 -25.70
C ARG A 287 14.47 -18.17 -26.45
N LYS A 288 13.57 -18.91 -25.78
CA LYS A 288 12.35 -19.44 -26.40
C LYS A 288 11.41 -18.30 -26.86
N ILE A 289 11.21 -17.28 -26.02
CA ILE A 289 10.41 -16.08 -26.36
C ILE A 289 11.03 -15.34 -27.56
N ALA A 290 12.36 -15.20 -27.58
CA ALA A 290 13.05 -14.53 -28.69
C ALA A 290 12.97 -15.33 -30.02
N ALA A 291 12.97 -16.65 -29.93
CA ALA A 291 12.88 -17.54 -31.10
C ALA A 291 11.43 -17.66 -31.64
N ASN A 292 10.44 -17.55 -30.75
CA ASN A 292 9.02 -17.69 -31.12
C ASN A 292 8.15 -16.66 -30.38
N PRO A 293 7.74 -15.55 -31.03
CA PRO A 293 6.89 -14.52 -30.42
C PRO A 293 5.52 -15.03 -29.95
N GLN A 294 5.06 -16.18 -30.38
CA GLN A 294 3.81 -16.82 -29.95
C GLN A 294 4.00 -17.72 -28.70
N TYR A 295 5.25 -17.95 -28.29
CA TYR A 295 5.54 -18.70 -27.08
C TYR A 295 5.12 -17.89 -25.85
N ARG A 296 4.26 -18.49 -25.01
CA ARG A 296 3.75 -17.92 -23.75
C ARG A 296 3.80 -18.95 -22.65
#